data_3984951160023993cc8d0447276beed2
#
_entry.id   3984951160023993cc8d0447276beed2
#
_cell.length_a   1.000
_cell.length_b   1.000
_cell.length_c   1.000
_cell.angle_alpha   90.00
_cell.angle_beta   90.00
_cell.angle_gamma   90.00
#
_symmetry.space_group_name_H-M   'P 1'
#
loop_
_entity.id
_entity.type
_entity.pdbx_description
1 polymer ?
#
loop_
_entity_poly.entity_id
_entity_poly.type
_entity_poly.pdbx_seq_one_letter_code
_entity_poly.pdbx_strand_id
1 'polypeptide(L)'
;MKRLYVLLCAMILTALSLQAHEDRVTNFEQLMRLTRITETEMVSFPGGKCMMYRLYLRDKDLQHSPYSVSRPEEFLSPRAIERRKRQNLSVDATDLPISPAYIDSVREAGIEIVGKSKWNNTLLVRIHKEKELSRLQRLSFINKALKVFSSPDSITERKRSSFRKELNQWEPYTNNYGAAEAQVKSLNGIKMHEKGFRGKGMMIAVFDGGFMNADKIPALHNIQLAGVKDFVVPKSDNVFQEMEHGTMVLSTMASHSPNNYIGVAPEAQYLLVRCEDERTESLAEEDYWAEAAEYADSVGVDVINSSLGYHAFDDEKTNHTYSEQDGETTLISHTASMCADKGIICVNSAGNDGMGTWKKINFPADAKDILTVGSINEQGMNAAFSAVGPTADGRIKPDVMAYGSPTSVITGRGSIINDNGTSFSSPLIAGMVACLWQALPRKTAKQIIKLVKLASNNQQHPDNVFGYGVPDFWKAYQTGKAIK
;
A
#
# COMPACT_ATOMS: atom_id res chain seq x y z
N MET A 1 21.16 -2.82 63.16
CA MET A 1 20.54 -1.77 62.35
C MET A 1 20.83 -1.92 60.83
N LYS A 2 22.09 -2.06 60.37
CA LYS A 2 22.35 -2.19 58.90
C LYS A 2 21.66 -3.39 58.18
N ARG A 3 21.54 -4.55 58.85
CA ARG A 3 20.87 -5.74 58.25
C ARG A 3 19.35 -5.59 58.13
N LEU A 4 18.73 -4.78 59.02
CA LEU A 4 17.28 -4.53 58.97
C LEU A 4 16.93 -3.56 57.81
N TYR A 5 17.80 -2.58 57.52
CA TYR A 5 17.66 -1.66 56.41
C TYR A 5 17.76 -2.35 55.03
N VAL A 6 18.69 -3.30 54.87
CA VAL A 6 18.90 -4.06 53.65
C VAL A 6 17.68 -4.97 53.35
N LEU A 7 17.11 -5.59 54.40
CA LEU A 7 15.90 -6.40 54.27
C LEU A 7 14.67 -5.54 53.94
N LEU A 8 14.54 -4.36 54.49
CA LEU A 8 13.45 -3.43 54.22
C LEU A 8 13.54 -2.88 52.79
N CYS A 9 14.73 -2.51 52.32
CA CYS A 9 14.96 -2.09 50.94
C CYS A 9 14.73 -3.22 49.92
N ALA A 10 15.09 -4.45 50.24
CA ALA A 10 14.81 -5.62 49.39
C ALA A 10 13.33 -5.93 49.31
N MET A 11 12.58 -5.82 50.42
CA MET A 11 11.10 -5.99 50.40
C MET A 11 10.37 -4.86 49.66
N ILE A 12 10.85 -3.62 49.74
CA ILE A 12 10.28 -2.50 48.97
C ILE A 12 10.56 -2.66 47.49
N LEU A 13 11.77 -3.10 47.10
CA LEU A 13 12.09 -3.39 45.70
C LEU A 13 11.31 -4.57 45.14
N THR A 14 11.06 -5.62 45.91
CA THR A 14 10.21 -6.75 45.51
C THR A 14 8.73 -6.36 45.44
N ALA A 15 8.22 -5.51 46.35
CA ALA A 15 6.87 -5.00 46.31
C ALA A 15 6.65 -4.08 45.10
N LEU A 16 7.61 -3.19 44.78
CA LEU A 16 7.57 -2.34 43.60
C LEU A 16 7.67 -3.14 42.29
N SER A 17 8.44 -4.23 42.27
CA SER A 17 8.53 -5.11 41.11
C SER A 17 7.27 -5.98 40.91
N LEU A 18 6.61 -6.39 41.99
CA LEU A 18 5.30 -7.08 41.94
C LEU A 18 4.20 -6.13 41.50
N GLN A 19 4.19 -4.89 42.03
CA GLN A 19 3.20 -3.88 41.62
C GLN A 19 3.36 -3.49 40.13
N ALA A 20 4.61 -3.32 39.68
CA ALA A 20 4.89 -3.07 38.26
C ALA A 20 4.57 -4.30 37.37
N HIS A 21 4.59 -5.50 37.92
CA HIS A 21 4.19 -6.72 37.20
C HIS A 21 2.67 -6.86 37.17
N GLU A 22 1.97 -6.59 38.26
CA GLU A 22 0.50 -6.53 38.31
C GLU A 22 -0.04 -5.41 37.43
N ASP A 23 0.57 -4.22 37.42
CA ASP A 23 0.18 -3.13 36.54
C ASP A 23 0.41 -3.48 35.04
N ARG A 24 1.48 -4.22 34.72
CA ARG A 24 1.71 -4.74 33.36
C ARG A 24 0.74 -5.83 32.96
N VAL A 25 0.38 -6.74 33.89
CA VAL A 25 -0.61 -7.80 33.66
C VAL A 25 -2.01 -7.18 33.52
N THR A 26 -2.35 -6.20 34.37
CA THR A 26 -3.63 -5.50 34.30
C THR A 26 -3.75 -4.66 33.02
N ASN A 27 -2.69 -4.00 32.60
CA ASN A 27 -2.63 -3.32 31.31
C ASN A 27 -2.69 -4.29 30.13
N PHE A 28 -2.03 -5.45 30.21
CA PHE A 28 -2.10 -6.48 29.16
C PHE A 28 -3.49 -7.11 29.10
N GLU A 29 -4.13 -7.44 30.24
CA GLU A 29 -5.51 -7.92 30.28
C GLU A 29 -6.53 -6.85 29.86
N GLN A 30 -6.28 -5.57 30.21
CA GLN A 30 -7.07 -4.45 29.73
C GLN A 30 -6.88 -4.23 28.22
N LEU A 31 -5.64 -4.32 27.72
CA LEU A 31 -5.34 -4.31 26.30
C LEU A 31 -6.00 -5.49 25.58
N MET A 32 -5.93 -6.70 26.15
CA MET A 32 -6.60 -7.90 25.62
C MET A 32 -8.13 -7.83 25.73
N ARG A 33 -8.66 -7.10 26.71
CA ARG A 33 -10.12 -6.82 26.78
C ARG A 33 -10.55 -5.73 25.79
N LEU A 34 -9.68 -4.76 25.49
CA LEU A 34 -9.88 -3.75 24.46
C LEU A 34 -9.65 -4.30 23.05
N THR A 35 -8.73 -5.25 22.93
CA THR A 35 -8.49 -6.07 21.73
C THR A 35 -9.26 -7.38 21.76
N ARG A 36 -10.41 -7.45 22.44
CA ARG A 36 -11.27 -8.62 22.27
C ARG A 36 -11.39 -8.88 20.78
N ILE A 37 -10.62 -9.86 20.36
CA ILE A 37 -10.72 -10.51 19.07
C ILE A 37 -12.21 -10.73 18.90
N THR A 38 -12.80 -9.99 18.00
CA THR A 38 -14.18 -10.18 17.58
C THR A 38 -14.36 -11.67 17.36
N GLU A 39 -15.39 -12.25 17.93
CA GLU A 39 -15.67 -13.67 17.77
C GLU A 39 -15.46 -14.05 16.31
N THR A 40 -14.55 -14.98 16.08
CA THR A 40 -14.32 -15.52 14.75
C THR A 40 -15.26 -16.70 14.56
N GLU A 41 -15.90 -16.76 13.41
CA GLU A 41 -16.77 -17.87 13.02
C GLU A 41 -16.25 -18.46 11.70
N MET A 42 -16.20 -19.79 11.62
CA MET A 42 -15.92 -20.48 10.38
C MET A 42 -17.19 -20.50 9.53
N VAL A 43 -17.16 -19.84 8.40
CA VAL A 43 -18.28 -19.81 7.45
C VAL A 43 -17.86 -20.39 6.10
N SER A 44 -18.83 -20.92 5.36
CA SER A 44 -18.58 -21.34 3.97
C SER A 44 -18.11 -20.14 3.14
N PHE A 45 -17.21 -20.39 2.17
CA PHE A 45 -16.73 -19.33 1.30
C PHE A 45 -17.90 -18.61 0.61
N PRO A 46 -17.99 -17.28 0.69
CA PRO A 46 -19.10 -16.51 0.11
C PRO A 46 -19.16 -16.70 -1.43
N GLY A 47 -20.37 -17.01 -1.93
CA GLY A 47 -20.57 -17.31 -3.35
C GLY A 47 -20.32 -18.77 -3.75
N GLY A 48 -19.92 -19.64 -2.78
CA GLY A 48 -19.69 -21.07 -3.00
C GLY A 48 -18.37 -21.37 -3.70
N LYS A 49 -18.17 -22.64 -4.04
CA LYS A 49 -16.93 -23.11 -4.70
C LYS A 49 -16.76 -22.46 -6.08
N CYS A 50 -15.61 -21.86 -6.28
CA CYS A 50 -15.20 -21.26 -7.55
C CYS A 50 -13.69 -21.34 -7.77
N MET A 51 -13.27 -21.14 -9.00
CA MET A 51 -11.88 -20.96 -9.39
C MET A 51 -11.78 -19.65 -10.19
N MET A 52 -10.65 -18.97 -10.10
CA MET A 52 -10.38 -17.84 -10.98
C MET A 52 -9.18 -18.13 -11.87
N TYR A 53 -9.29 -17.68 -13.12
CA TYR A 53 -8.24 -17.81 -14.12
C TYR A 53 -7.89 -16.45 -14.69
N ARG A 54 -6.60 -16.15 -14.76
CA ARG A 54 -6.04 -15.05 -15.53
C ARG A 54 -5.89 -15.51 -16.98
N LEU A 55 -6.60 -14.86 -17.88
CA LEU A 55 -6.53 -15.10 -19.32
C LEU A 55 -5.57 -14.08 -19.94
N TYR A 56 -4.51 -14.53 -20.57
CA TYR A 56 -3.60 -13.70 -21.35
C TYR A 56 -4.12 -13.60 -22.76
N LEU A 57 -4.43 -12.41 -23.24
CA LEU A 57 -4.96 -12.16 -24.56
C LEU A 57 -3.83 -11.97 -25.56
N ARG A 58 -4.06 -12.41 -26.82
CA ARG A 58 -3.08 -12.34 -27.90
C ARG A 58 -2.69 -10.90 -28.25
N ASP A 59 -3.69 -10.02 -28.32
CA ASP A 59 -3.56 -8.61 -28.70
C ASP A 59 -4.72 -7.81 -28.15
N LYS A 60 -4.82 -6.53 -28.55
CA LYS A 60 -5.93 -5.63 -28.18
C LYS A 60 -6.95 -5.45 -29.31
N ASP A 61 -6.84 -6.21 -30.39
CA ASP A 61 -7.71 -6.11 -31.56
C ASP A 61 -7.85 -4.65 -32.05
N LEU A 62 -6.72 -3.97 -32.23
CA LEU A 62 -6.67 -2.54 -32.52
C LEU A 62 -7.42 -2.16 -33.81
N GLN A 63 -7.62 -3.11 -34.73
CA GLN A 63 -8.35 -2.89 -36.00
C GLN A 63 -9.86 -2.73 -35.79
N HIS A 64 -10.43 -3.41 -34.79
CA HIS A 64 -11.86 -3.39 -34.48
C HIS A 64 -12.20 -2.69 -33.18
N SER A 65 -11.18 -2.22 -32.44
CA SER A 65 -11.39 -1.47 -31.20
C SER A 65 -12.00 -0.10 -31.50
N PRO A 66 -13.06 0.33 -30.76
CA PRO A 66 -13.59 1.69 -30.87
C PRO A 66 -12.66 2.74 -30.29
N TYR A 67 -11.68 2.33 -29.48
CA TYR A 67 -10.76 3.22 -28.77
C TYR A 67 -9.53 3.58 -29.62
N SER A 68 -9.05 4.82 -29.47
CA SER A 68 -7.86 5.30 -30.15
C SER A 68 -6.96 6.13 -29.23
N VAL A 69 -5.66 5.99 -29.38
CA VAL A 69 -4.66 6.83 -28.67
C VAL A 69 -4.82 8.33 -28.95
N SER A 70 -5.47 8.68 -30.07
CA SER A 70 -5.77 10.07 -30.43
C SER A 70 -6.98 10.65 -29.68
N ARG A 71 -7.75 9.82 -28.98
CA ARG A 71 -8.93 10.20 -28.19
C ARG A 71 -8.81 9.71 -26.75
N PRO A 72 -7.76 10.12 -26.01
CA PRO A 72 -7.51 9.62 -24.66
C PRO A 72 -8.61 9.98 -23.65
N GLU A 73 -9.40 11.02 -23.92
CA GLU A 73 -10.54 11.45 -23.09
C GLU A 73 -11.65 10.38 -22.97
N GLU A 74 -11.67 9.37 -23.83
CA GLU A 74 -12.60 8.26 -23.75
C GLU A 74 -12.29 7.26 -22.62
N PHE A 75 -11.04 7.26 -22.12
CA PHE A 75 -10.59 6.29 -21.11
C PHE A 75 -9.64 6.86 -20.04
N LEU A 76 -9.26 8.13 -20.15
CA LEU A 76 -8.46 8.88 -19.16
C LEU A 76 -9.21 10.15 -18.76
N SER A 77 -9.18 10.46 -17.46
CA SER A 77 -9.72 11.73 -16.96
C SER A 77 -8.92 12.94 -17.46
N PRO A 78 -9.50 14.14 -17.45
CA PRO A 78 -8.75 15.37 -17.75
C PRO A 78 -7.50 15.54 -16.90
N ARG A 79 -7.54 15.14 -15.61
CA ARG A 79 -6.40 15.17 -14.69
C ARG A 79 -5.29 14.20 -15.13
N ALA A 80 -5.64 12.99 -15.55
CA ALA A 80 -4.68 12.01 -16.06
C ALA A 80 -3.96 12.50 -17.33
N ILE A 81 -4.74 13.09 -18.25
CA ILE A 81 -4.18 13.69 -19.49
C ILE A 81 -3.26 14.84 -19.15
N GLU A 82 -3.64 15.74 -18.24
CA GLU A 82 -2.81 16.88 -17.82
C GLU A 82 -1.53 16.43 -17.10
N ARG A 83 -1.61 15.39 -16.23
CA ARG A 83 -0.44 14.80 -15.58
C ARG A 83 0.59 14.31 -16.60
N ARG A 84 0.14 13.64 -17.69
CA ARG A 84 1.02 13.17 -18.77
C ARG A 84 1.61 14.33 -19.56
N LYS A 85 0.80 15.30 -19.95
CA LYS A 85 1.26 16.50 -20.67
C LYS A 85 2.35 17.25 -19.88
N ARG A 86 2.13 17.46 -18.59
CA ARG A 86 3.08 18.13 -17.70
C ARG A 86 4.45 17.44 -17.66
N GLN A 87 4.48 16.13 -17.85
CA GLN A 87 5.68 15.30 -17.82
C GLN A 87 6.21 14.95 -19.23
N ASN A 88 5.56 15.45 -20.28
CA ASN A 88 5.86 15.14 -21.68
C ASN A 88 5.78 13.62 -21.99
N LEU A 89 4.75 12.96 -21.46
CA LEU A 89 4.47 11.55 -21.67
C LEU A 89 3.33 11.40 -22.69
N SER A 90 3.50 10.50 -23.65
CA SER A 90 2.46 10.15 -24.64
C SER A 90 1.50 9.10 -24.11
N VAL A 91 0.30 9.09 -24.66
CA VAL A 91 -0.63 7.97 -24.58
C VAL A 91 -0.24 6.95 -25.63
N ASP A 92 -0.16 5.68 -25.30
CA ASP A 92 0.28 4.61 -26.19
C ASP A 92 -0.71 3.43 -26.22
N ALA A 93 -0.38 2.38 -26.97
CA ALA A 93 -1.28 1.22 -27.13
C ALA A 93 -1.54 0.46 -25.81
N THR A 94 -0.67 0.55 -24.82
CA THR A 94 -0.88 -0.10 -23.51
C THR A 94 -2.02 0.57 -22.75
N ASP A 95 -2.27 1.85 -22.99
CA ASP A 95 -3.37 2.62 -22.35
C ASP A 95 -4.75 2.26 -22.87
N LEU A 96 -4.84 1.71 -24.10
CA LEU A 96 -6.12 1.36 -24.70
C LEU A 96 -6.82 0.27 -23.91
N PRO A 97 -8.13 0.41 -23.66
CA PRO A 97 -8.94 -0.64 -23.05
C PRO A 97 -8.86 -1.95 -23.85
N ILE A 98 -9.13 -3.07 -23.18
CA ILE A 98 -9.30 -4.37 -23.83
C ILE A 98 -10.45 -4.28 -24.81
N SER A 99 -10.31 -4.91 -25.99
CA SER A 99 -11.34 -4.94 -27.03
C SER A 99 -12.71 -5.35 -26.47
N PRO A 100 -13.77 -4.55 -26.67
CA PRO A 100 -15.12 -4.95 -26.30
C PRO A 100 -15.54 -6.27 -26.91
N ALA A 101 -15.14 -6.56 -28.17
CA ALA A 101 -15.45 -7.80 -28.84
C ALA A 101 -14.88 -9.04 -28.10
N TYR A 102 -13.68 -8.93 -27.50
CA TYR A 102 -13.11 -10.00 -26.69
C TYR A 102 -13.88 -10.18 -25.37
N ILE A 103 -14.25 -9.06 -24.73
CA ILE A 103 -15.05 -9.06 -23.50
C ILE A 103 -16.41 -9.73 -23.77
N ASP A 104 -17.09 -9.35 -24.85
CA ASP A 104 -18.41 -9.88 -25.20
C ASP A 104 -18.32 -11.36 -25.56
N SER A 105 -17.30 -11.79 -26.32
CA SER A 105 -17.09 -13.22 -26.64
C SER A 105 -16.90 -14.08 -25.39
N VAL A 106 -16.19 -13.58 -24.36
CA VAL A 106 -16.04 -14.30 -23.08
C VAL A 106 -17.37 -14.37 -22.33
N ARG A 107 -18.16 -13.28 -22.32
CA ARG A 107 -19.50 -13.25 -21.73
C ARG A 107 -20.50 -14.16 -22.44
N GLU A 108 -20.49 -14.16 -23.77
CA GLU A 108 -21.32 -15.05 -24.59
C GLU A 108 -20.99 -16.54 -24.38
N ALA A 109 -19.72 -16.85 -24.04
CA ALA A 109 -19.34 -18.19 -23.60
C ALA A 109 -19.92 -18.55 -22.22
N GLY A 110 -20.65 -17.63 -21.55
CA GLY A 110 -21.27 -17.81 -20.25
C GLY A 110 -20.25 -17.76 -19.09
N ILE A 111 -19.17 -17.00 -19.26
CA ILE A 111 -18.09 -16.86 -18.27
C ILE A 111 -18.16 -15.49 -17.61
N GLU A 112 -18.08 -15.46 -16.29
CA GLU A 112 -18.05 -14.22 -15.50
C GLU A 112 -16.66 -13.57 -15.56
N ILE A 113 -16.59 -12.31 -15.99
CA ILE A 113 -15.38 -11.49 -15.92
C ILE A 113 -15.43 -10.72 -14.61
N VAL A 114 -14.41 -10.89 -13.76
CA VAL A 114 -14.32 -10.27 -12.42
C VAL A 114 -13.22 -9.21 -12.34
N GLY A 115 -12.29 -9.17 -13.30
CA GLY A 115 -11.24 -8.16 -13.39
C GLY A 115 -10.67 -8.06 -14.80
N LYS A 116 -9.93 -7.00 -15.08
CA LYS A 116 -9.29 -6.77 -16.37
C LYS A 116 -8.09 -5.84 -16.22
N SER A 117 -7.02 -6.16 -16.92
CA SER A 117 -5.82 -5.32 -16.97
C SER A 117 -5.51 -4.94 -18.43
N LYS A 118 -5.61 -3.64 -18.71
CA LYS A 118 -5.27 -3.11 -20.04
C LYS A 118 -3.75 -3.04 -20.25
N TRP A 119 -2.97 -2.79 -19.19
CA TRP A 119 -1.52 -2.73 -19.30
C TRP A 119 -0.90 -4.10 -19.53
N ASN A 120 -1.44 -5.13 -18.90
CA ASN A 120 -1.00 -6.52 -19.04
C ASN A 120 -1.75 -7.30 -20.12
N ASN A 121 -2.80 -6.72 -20.70
CA ASN A 121 -3.67 -7.36 -21.69
C ASN A 121 -4.24 -8.68 -21.18
N THR A 122 -4.81 -8.68 -19.96
CA THR A 122 -5.39 -9.84 -19.30
C THR A 122 -6.84 -9.63 -18.89
N LEU A 123 -7.59 -10.72 -18.76
CA LEU A 123 -8.91 -10.78 -18.13
C LEU A 123 -8.83 -11.75 -16.93
N LEU A 124 -9.37 -11.35 -15.80
CA LEU A 124 -9.61 -12.24 -14.68
C LEU A 124 -11.05 -12.75 -14.77
N VAL A 125 -11.20 -14.08 -14.83
CA VAL A 125 -12.51 -14.72 -14.96
C VAL A 125 -12.78 -15.67 -13.81
N ARG A 126 -14.06 -15.79 -13.42
CA ARG A 126 -14.54 -16.75 -12.43
C ARG A 126 -15.28 -17.88 -13.10
N ILE A 127 -14.99 -19.12 -12.71
CA ILE A 127 -15.68 -20.32 -13.15
C ILE A 127 -16.09 -21.17 -11.93
N HIS A 128 -17.21 -21.87 -12.02
CA HIS A 128 -17.74 -22.74 -10.98
C HIS A 128 -17.57 -24.23 -11.28
N LYS A 129 -17.31 -24.58 -12.55
CA LYS A 129 -17.15 -25.96 -13.02
C LYS A 129 -16.00 -26.02 -14.03
N GLU A 130 -15.10 -26.98 -13.89
CA GLU A 130 -13.96 -27.15 -14.81
C GLU A 130 -14.35 -27.25 -16.30
N LYS A 131 -15.53 -27.81 -16.61
CA LYS A 131 -16.05 -27.88 -17.99
C LYS A 131 -16.23 -26.50 -18.63
N GLU A 132 -16.32 -25.43 -17.85
CA GLU A 132 -16.43 -24.05 -18.36
C GLU A 132 -15.12 -23.60 -18.97
N LEU A 133 -13.97 -24.09 -18.48
CA LEU A 133 -12.66 -23.79 -19.05
C LEU A 133 -12.54 -24.22 -20.52
N SER A 134 -13.17 -25.34 -20.89
CA SER A 134 -13.16 -25.81 -22.28
C SER A 134 -13.85 -24.85 -23.27
N ARG A 135 -14.73 -23.98 -22.79
CA ARG A 135 -15.36 -22.92 -23.63
C ARG A 135 -14.36 -21.82 -23.95
N LEU A 136 -13.53 -21.45 -22.96
CA LEU A 136 -12.48 -20.43 -23.14
C LEU A 136 -11.40 -20.91 -24.14
N GLN A 137 -11.07 -22.18 -24.14
CA GLN A 137 -10.09 -22.78 -25.07
C GLN A 137 -10.48 -22.66 -26.54
N ARG A 138 -11.76 -22.42 -26.85
CA ARG A 138 -12.27 -22.21 -28.22
C ARG A 138 -12.09 -20.77 -28.72
N LEU A 139 -11.76 -19.84 -27.82
CA LEU A 139 -11.58 -18.44 -28.16
C LEU A 139 -10.12 -18.21 -28.62
N SER A 140 -9.92 -18.06 -29.92
CA SER A 140 -8.60 -18.00 -30.57
C SER A 140 -7.72 -16.82 -30.11
N PHE A 141 -8.29 -15.82 -29.47
CA PHE A 141 -7.56 -14.67 -28.95
C PHE A 141 -6.99 -14.91 -27.53
N ILE A 142 -7.28 -16.08 -26.91
CA ILE A 142 -6.72 -16.43 -25.59
C ILE A 142 -5.44 -17.25 -25.83
N ASN A 143 -4.29 -16.69 -25.44
CA ASN A 143 -3.00 -17.38 -25.56
C ASN A 143 -2.74 -18.37 -24.41
N LYS A 144 -3.14 -17.99 -23.19
CA LYS A 144 -2.87 -18.76 -21.97
C LYS A 144 -3.97 -18.49 -20.94
N ALA A 145 -4.35 -19.53 -20.22
CA ALA A 145 -5.16 -19.43 -19.02
C ALA A 145 -4.35 -19.95 -17.82
N LEU A 146 -4.14 -19.11 -16.83
CA LEU A 146 -3.43 -19.46 -15.59
C LEU A 146 -4.43 -19.46 -14.43
N LYS A 147 -4.51 -20.58 -13.69
CA LYS A 147 -5.31 -20.63 -12.47
C LYS A 147 -4.62 -19.77 -11.40
N VAL A 148 -5.32 -18.78 -10.87
CA VAL A 148 -4.80 -17.83 -9.88
C VAL A 148 -5.51 -17.93 -8.54
N PHE A 149 -6.64 -18.62 -8.47
CA PHE A 149 -7.42 -18.79 -7.24
C PHE A 149 -8.24 -20.08 -7.27
N SER A 150 -8.37 -20.71 -6.10
CA SER A 150 -9.38 -21.72 -5.80
C SER A 150 -10.01 -21.39 -4.46
N SER A 151 -11.33 -21.26 -4.41
CA SER A 151 -12.00 -20.95 -3.14
C SER A 151 -11.75 -22.09 -2.13
N PRO A 152 -11.38 -21.76 -0.86
CA PRO A 152 -11.37 -22.72 0.22
C PRO A 152 -12.80 -23.21 0.53
N ASP A 153 -12.93 -24.32 1.27
CA ASP A 153 -14.24 -24.79 1.71
C ASP A 153 -14.90 -23.84 2.71
N SER A 154 -14.11 -23.24 3.56
CA SER A 154 -14.52 -22.27 4.57
C SER A 154 -13.46 -21.21 4.79
N ILE A 155 -13.89 -20.07 5.31
CA ILE A 155 -13.05 -18.97 5.75
C ILE A 155 -13.37 -18.60 7.19
N THR A 156 -12.41 -17.95 7.86
CA THR A 156 -12.63 -17.36 9.17
C THR A 156 -13.22 -15.96 8.98
N GLU A 157 -14.49 -15.79 9.33
CA GLU A 157 -15.11 -14.47 9.34
C GLU A 157 -14.93 -13.80 10.71
N ARG A 158 -14.47 -12.56 10.72
CA ARG A 158 -14.36 -11.76 11.96
C ARG A 158 -15.63 -10.96 12.14
N LYS A 159 -16.36 -11.17 13.28
CA LYS A 159 -17.48 -10.29 13.64
C LYS A 159 -16.94 -8.89 13.95
N ARG A 160 -17.36 -7.91 13.19
CA ARG A 160 -16.88 -6.53 13.25
C ARG A 160 -17.34 -5.83 14.52
N SER A 161 -16.43 -5.18 15.23
CA SER A 161 -16.81 -4.33 16.36
C SER A 161 -17.35 -2.99 15.86
N SER A 162 -18.47 -2.55 16.40
CA SER A 162 -19.00 -1.21 16.11
C SER A 162 -18.03 -0.13 16.62
N PHE A 163 -17.85 0.92 15.84
CA PHE A 163 -17.12 2.13 16.27
C PHE A 163 -17.79 2.73 17.51
N ARG A 164 -17.01 2.96 18.58
CA ARG A 164 -17.47 3.63 19.79
C ARG A 164 -16.83 5.02 19.90
N LYS A 165 -17.63 6.06 19.78
CA LYS A 165 -17.20 7.46 19.85
C LYS A 165 -16.43 7.82 21.13
N GLU A 166 -16.63 7.05 22.21
CA GLU A 166 -16.05 7.28 23.54
C GLU A 166 -14.54 7.01 23.61
N LEU A 167 -13.97 6.30 22.60
CA LEU A 167 -12.54 5.94 22.57
C LEU A 167 -11.64 7.04 21.97
N ASN A 168 -12.22 8.19 21.55
CA ASN A 168 -11.49 9.24 20.84
C ASN A 168 -11.12 10.46 21.71
N GLN A 169 -11.09 10.32 23.02
CA GLN A 169 -10.56 11.36 23.91
C GLN A 169 -9.07 11.13 24.10
N TRP A 170 -8.28 11.81 23.28
CA TRP A 170 -6.83 11.82 23.42
C TRP A 170 -6.41 12.96 24.32
N GLU A 171 -5.47 12.71 25.24
CA GLU A 171 -4.79 13.77 25.95
C GLU A 171 -3.90 14.54 24.97
N PRO A 172 -4.06 15.87 24.83
CA PRO A 172 -3.31 16.66 23.86
C PRO A 172 -1.81 16.64 24.16
N TYR A 173 -1.02 16.48 23.14
CA TYR A 173 0.43 16.66 23.21
C TYR A 173 0.80 18.15 23.30
N THR A 174 1.96 18.44 23.86
CA THR A 174 2.49 19.83 23.94
C THR A 174 2.98 20.34 22.59
N ASN A 175 3.30 19.45 21.63
CA ASN A 175 3.71 19.80 20.29
C ASN A 175 2.51 19.76 19.31
N ASN A 176 2.60 20.49 18.21
CA ASN A 176 1.50 20.60 17.24
C ASN A 176 1.26 19.29 16.44
N TYR A 177 2.29 18.43 16.25
CA TYR A 177 2.20 17.19 15.48
C TYR A 177 1.73 16.00 16.32
N GLY A 178 1.67 16.16 17.65
CA GLY A 178 1.23 15.11 18.56
C GLY A 178 2.10 13.85 18.46
N ALA A 179 1.45 12.71 18.43
CA ALA A 179 2.14 11.40 18.35
C ALA A 179 2.96 11.21 17.07
N ALA A 180 2.67 11.96 16.00
CA ALA A 180 3.36 11.82 14.71
C ALA A 180 4.65 12.65 14.61
N GLU A 181 5.03 13.45 15.63
CA GLU A 181 6.14 14.40 15.51
C GLU A 181 7.45 13.74 15.08
N ALA A 182 7.84 12.67 15.74
CA ALA A 182 9.12 12.00 15.47
C ALA A 182 9.23 11.51 14.02
N GLN A 183 8.18 10.86 13.52
CA GLN A 183 8.16 10.32 12.16
C GLN A 183 8.12 11.41 11.08
N VAL A 184 7.40 12.50 11.29
CA VAL A 184 7.39 13.65 10.36
C VAL A 184 8.73 14.39 10.38
N LYS A 185 9.29 14.60 11.57
CA LYS A 185 10.57 15.30 11.77
C LYS A 185 11.75 14.54 11.17
N SER A 186 11.76 13.20 11.26
CA SER A 186 12.85 12.36 10.73
C SER A 186 13.12 12.56 9.24
N LEU A 187 12.09 12.95 8.48
CA LEU A 187 12.12 13.24 7.05
C LEU A 187 12.29 14.73 6.72
N ASN A 188 12.54 15.59 7.71
CA ASN A 188 12.45 17.05 7.61
C ASN A 188 11.08 17.55 7.09
N GLY A 189 10.01 16.78 7.32
CA GLY A 189 8.65 17.08 6.89
C GLY A 189 8.08 18.34 7.53
N ILE A 190 8.43 18.63 8.79
CA ILE A 190 8.01 19.86 9.48
C ILE A 190 8.45 21.10 8.70
N LYS A 191 9.70 21.14 8.20
CA LYS A 191 10.21 22.26 7.38
C LYS A 191 9.47 22.40 6.06
N MET A 192 9.07 21.29 5.44
CA MET A 192 8.23 21.32 4.23
C MET A 192 6.85 21.91 4.54
N HIS A 193 6.22 21.49 5.64
CA HIS A 193 4.92 22.00 6.08
C HIS A 193 4.96 23.48 6.44
N GLU A 194 6.00 23.97 7.10
CA GLU A 194 6.21 25.39 7.43
C GLU A 194 6.30 26.28 6.18
N LYS A 195 6.75 25.70 5.05
CA LYS A 195 6.77 26.36 3.73
C LYS A 195 5.47 26.23 2.94
N GLY A 196 4.43 25.61 3.53
CA GLY A 196 3.14 25.39 2.90
C GLY A 196 3.08 24.17 1.97
N PHE A 197 4.08 23.31 1.98
CA PHE A 197 4.09 22.08 1.18
C PHE A 197 3.54 20.92 2.03
N ARG A 198 2.24 20.72 1.97
CA ARG A 198 1.46 19.76 2.78
C ARG A 198 0.68 18.76 1.91
N GLY A 199 1.02 18.64 0.63
CA GLY A 199 0.38 17.77 -0.35
C GLY A 199 -0.78 18.42 -1.12
N LYS A 200 -1.06 19.71 -0.92
CA LYS A 200 -2.18 20.41 -1.58
C LYS A 200 -2.10 20.30 -3.11
N GLY A 201 -3.23 19.88 -3.73
CA GLY A 201 -3.34 19.70 -5.18
C GLY A 201 -2.78 18.37 -5.70
N MET A 202 -2.10 17.59 -4.85
CA MET A 202 -1.65 16.23 -5.17
C MET A 202 -2.73 15.21 -4.80
N MET A 203 -2.79 14.12 -5.57
CA MET A 203 -3.70 12.99 -5.31
C MET A 203 -2.90 11.74 -5.00
N ILE A 204 -3.15 11.13 -3.85
CA ILE A 204 -2.52 9.89 -3.39
C ILE A 204 -3.56 8.78 -3.41
N ALA A 205 -3.29 7.68 -4.13
CA ALA A 205 -4.05 6.45 -3.98
C ALA A 205 -3.43 5.61 -2.86
N VAL A 206 -4.27 5.05 -1.99
CA VAL A 206 -3.85 4.12 -0.93
C VAL A 206 -4.42 2.75 -1.27
N PHE A 207 -3.53 1.78 -1.52
CA PHE A 207 -3.87 0.40 -1.84
C PHE A 207 -3.71 -0.45 -0.59
N ASP A 208 -4.80 -1.11 -0.18
CA ASP A 208 -4.85 -1.88 1.08
C ASP A 208 -6.02 -2.88 1.06
N GLY A 209 -6.16 -3.65 2.14
CA GLY A 209 -7.26 -4.61 2.34
C GLY A 209 -8.57 -3.99 2.82
N GLY A 210 -8.58 -2.71 3.22
CA GLY A 210 -9.75 -2.00 3.72
C GLY A 210 -9.40 -0.77 4.54
N PHE A 211 -10.41 0.01 4.91
CA PHE A 211 -10.23 1.30 5.60
C PHE A 211 -11.26 1.45 6.74
N MET A 212 -11.30 0.46 7.66
CA MET A 212 -12.29 0.37 8.73
C MET A 212 -12.49 1.70 9.45
N ASN A 213 -13.74 2.20 9.42
CA ASN A 213 -14.19 3.42 10.08
C ASN A 213 -13.42 4.71 9.73
N ALA A 214 -12.60 4.73 8.67
CA ALA A 214 -11.87 5.95 8.28
C ALA A 214 -12.82 7.13 8.00
N ASP A 215 -14.06 6.84 7.59
CA ASP A 215 -15.16 7.81 7.40
C ASP A 215 -15.74 8.37 8.71
N LYS A 216 -15.40 7.78 9.87
CA LYS A 216 -15.98 8.10 11.18
C LYS A 216 -14.98 8.68 12.18
N ILE A 217 -13.68 8.44 11.96
CA ILE A 217 -12.61 8.86 12.88
C ILE A 217 -12.42 10.37 12.79
N PRO A 218 -12.58 11.12 13.90
CA PRO A 218 -12.53 12.60 13.89
C PRO A 218 -11.25 13.18 13.28
N ALA A 219 -10.09 12.56 13.51
CA ALA A 219 -8.81 13.02 12.96
C ALA A 219 -8.70 12.85 11.44
N LEU A 220 -9.62 12.10 10.82
CA LEU A 220 -9.71 11.84 9.39
C LEU A 220 -10.92 12.55 8.73
N HIS A 221 -11.76 13.28 9.50
CA HIS A 221 -12.96 13.93 8.95
C HIS A 221 -12.66 14.99 7.87
N ASN A 222 -11.48 15.60 7.90
CA ASN A 222 -11.09 16.65 6.97
C ASN A 222 -10.35 16.12 5.73
N ILE A 223 -10.32 14.81 5.52
CA ILE A 223 -9.69 14.22 4.35
C ILE A 223 -10.41 14.69 3.09
N GLN A 224 -9.66 15.17 2.11
CA GLN A 224 -10.18 15.41 0.78
C GLN A 224 -10.29 14.07 0.03
N LEU A 225 -11.40 13.36 0.21
CA LEU A 225 -11.63 12.07 -0.42
C LEU A 225 -11.96 12.25 -1.91
N ALA A 226 -11.09 11.75 -2.79
CA ALA A 226 -11.30 11.76 -4.24
C ALA A 226 -12.24 10.63 -4.69
N GLY A 227 -12.35 9.57 -3.91
CA GLY A 227 -13.23 8.43 -4.15
C GLY A 227 -12.80 7.19 -3.38
N VAL A 228 -13.62 6.16 -3.51
CA VAL A 228 -13.35 4.82 -2.98
C VAL A 228 -13.56 3.78 -4.09
N LYS A 229 -12.82 2.66 -4.05
CA LYS A 229 -13.00 1.57 -5.00
C LYS A 229 -12.66 0.23 -4.34
N ASP A 230 -13.46 -0.79 -4.63
CA ASP A 230 -13.23 -2.17 -4.21
C ASP A 230 -13.05 -3.06 -5.44
N PHE A 231 -11.88 -3.69 -5.58
CA PHE A 231 -11.57 -4.64 -6.65
C PHE A 231 -11.71 -6.10 -6.20
N VAL A 232 -11.78 -6.36 -4.89
CA VAL A 232 -12.02 -7.70 -4.32
C VAL A 232 -13.48 -8.07 -4.45
N VAL A 233 -14.38 -7.11 -4.16
CA VAL A 233 -15.82 -7.24 -4.30
C VAL A 233 -16.37 -6.12 -5.19
N PRO A 234 -16.28 -6.24 -6.54
CA PRO A 234 -16.50 -5.13 -7.46
C PRO A 234 -17.88 -4.44 -7.38
N LYS A 235 -18.87 -5.08 -6.74
CA LYS A 235 -20.20 -4.50 -6.50
C LYS A 235 -20.33 -3.79 -5.16
N SER A 236 -19.26 -3.80 -4.33
CA SER A 236 -19.21 -3.11 -3.05
C SER A 236 -18.39 -1.84 -3.19
N ASP A 237 -18.92 -0.72 -2.72
CA ASP A 237 -18.14 0.52 -2.56
C ASP A 237 -17.86 0.79 -1.07
N ASN A 238 -18.11 -0.19 -0.20
CA ASN A 238 -18.00 -0.03 1.24
C ASN A 238 -16.68 -0.55 1.79
N VAL A 239 -15.59 0.11 1.43
CA VAL A 239 -14.24 -0.17 1.93
C VAL A 239 -14.07 0.16 3.42
N PHE A 240 -15.01 0.89 4.03
CA PHE A 240 -14.96 1.34 5.43
C PHE A 240 -15.43 0.29 6.45
N GLN A 241 -15.83 -0.87 6.00
CA GLN A 241 -16.19 -2.01 6.87
C GLN A 241 -15.14 -3.13 6.80
N GLU A 242 -14.15 -2.99 5.95
CA GLU A 242 -13.09 -3.96 5.75
C GLU A 242 -11.91 -3.71 6.70
N MET A 243 -10.76 -4.36 6.54
CA MET A 243 -9.59 -4.29 7.42
C MET A 243 -9.27 -2.90 7.97
N GLU A 244 -8.76 -2.83 9.20
CA GLU A 244 -8.29 -1.56 9.78
C GLU A 244 -6.87 -1.15 9.34
N HIS A 245 -6.10 -2.07 8.71
CA HIS A 245 -4.72 -1.82 8.33
C HIS A 245 -4.60 -0.59 7.41
N GLY A 246 -5.43 -0.48 6.38
CA GLY A 246 -5.43 0.70 5.50
C GLY A 246 -5.83 2.00 6.20
N THR A 247 -6.64 1.94 7.27
CA THR A 247 -6.93 3.11 8.12
C THR A 247 -5.67 3.57 8.86
N MET A 248 -4.91 2.62 9.42
CA MET A 248 -3.64 2.89 10.08
C MET A 248 -2.62 3.50 9.12
N VAL A 249 -2.48 2.91 7.93
CA VAL A 249 -1.65 3.43 6.83
C VAL A 249 -2.07 4.84 6.42
N LEU A 250 -3.37 5.05 6.14
CA LEU A 250 -3.92 6.34 5.76
C LEU A 250 -3.67 7.41 6.82
N SER A 251 -3.76 7.06 8.10
CA SER A 251 -3.60 8.00 9.21
C SER A 251 -2.22 8.66 9.22
N THR A 252 -1.17 7.93 8.83
CA THR A 252 0.21 8.46 8.79
C THR A 252 0.39 9.58 7.78
N MET A 253 -0.46 9.61 6.75
CA MET A 253 -0.44 10.64 5.69
C MET A 253 -1.49 11.73 5.91
N ALA A 254 -2.75 11.31 6.11
CA ALA A 254 -3.92 12.15 5.92
C ALA A 254 -4.43 12.84 7.19
N SER A 255 -4.10 12.33 8.37
CA SER A 255 -4.63 12.85 9.63
C SER A 255 -4.29 14.33 9.80
N HIS A 256 -5.27 15.10 10.27
CA HIS A 256 -5.13 16.53 10.57
C HIS A 256 -5.85 16.87 11.87
N SER A 257 -5.26 16.49 12.99
CA SER A 257 -5.72 16.81 14.35
C SER A 257 -4.58 17.47 15.12
N PRO A 258 -4.49 18.82 15.10
CA PRO A 258 -3.44 19.54 15.80
C PRO A 258 -3.35 19.16 17.28
N ASN A 259 -2.13 19.05 17.81
CA ASN A 259 -1.79 18.59 19.16
C ASN A 259 -2.10 17.11 19.45
N ASN A 260 -2.69 16.37 18.52
CA ASN A 260 -2.95 14.95 18.65
C ASN A 260 -2.17 14.15 17.60
N TYR A 261 -2.41 14.46 16.32
CA TYR A 261 -1.79 13.73 15.21
C TYR A 261 -1.88 14.53 13.91
N ILE A 262 -0.75 14.91 13.32
CA ILE A 262 -0.69 15.48 11.97
C ILE A 262 0.16 14.56 11.10
N GLY A 263 -0.45 14.00 10.06
CA GLY A 263 0.21 13.16 9.06
C GLY A 263 1.14 13.95 8.13
N VAL A 264 1.86 13.23 7.27
CA VAL A 264 2.89 13.82 6.40
C VAL A 264 2.34 14.57 5.18
N ALA A 265 1.07 14.34 4.77
CA ALA A 265 0.44 15.03 3.63
C ALA A 265 -1.03 15.37 3.91
N PRO A 266 -1.32 16.16 4.99
CA PRO A 266 -2.68 16.35 5.49
C PRO A 266 -3.58 17.18 4.56
N GLU A 267 -3.04 17.79 3.49
CA GLU A 267 -3.80 18.59 2.52
C GLU A 267 -3.88 17.93 1.13
N ALA A 268 -3.39 16.68 1.00
CA ALA A 268 -3.52 15.91 -0.24
C ALA A 268 -4.96 15.39 -0.43
N GLN A 269 -5.33 15.07 -1.67
CA GLN A 269 -6.52 14.30 -1.98
C GLN A 269 -6.22 12.80 -1.89
N TYR A 270 -7.18 12.00 -1.43
CA TYR A 270 -7.00 10.58 -1.23
C TYR A 270 -8.01 9.75 -2.03
N LEU A 271 -7.51 8.76 -2.79
CA LEU A 271 -8.30 7.71 -3.41
C LEU A 271 -8.04 6.42 -2.62
N LEU A 272 -9.08 5.88 -1.98
CA LEU A 272 -8.97 4.66 -1.17
C LEU A 272 -9.37 3.45 -2.00
N VAL A 273 -8.45 2.49 -2.14
CA VAL A 273 -8.63 1.35 -3.03
C VAL A 273 -8.38 0.06 -2.27
N ARG A 274 -9.42 -0.77 -2.20
CA ARG A 274 -9.27 -2.14 -1.70
C ARG A 274 -8.89 -3.06 -2.84
N CYS A 275 -7.72 -3.70 -2.72
CA CYS A 275 -7.18 -4.65 -3.69
C CYS A 275 -6.50 -5.86 -3.03
N GLU A 276 -6.71 -6.08 -1.72
CA GLU A 276 -6.26 -7.24 -0.94
C GLU A 276 -7.45 -7.91 -0.26
N ASP A 277 -7.48 -9.24 -0.28
CA ASP A 277 -8.51 -10.07 0.33
C ASP A 277 -7.98 -10.81 1.56
N GLU A 278 -8.12 -10.24 2.76
CA GLU A 278 -7.64 -10.85 4.01
C GLU A 278 -8.17 -12.27 4.30
N ARG A 279 -9.14 -12.73 3.52
CA ARG A 279 -9.75 -14.05 3.71
C ARG A 279 -8.92 -15.17 3.10
N THR A 280 -8.08 -14.85 2.11
CA THR A 280 -7.25 -15.78 1.36
C THR A 280 -6.03 -15.05 0.82
N GLU A 281 -4.89 -15.71 0.79
CA GLU A 281 -3.67 -15.21 0.14
C GLU A 281 -3.54 -15.89 -1.23
N SER A 282 -3.84 -15.20 -2.31
CA SER A 282 -3.92 -15.82 -3.63
C SER A 282 -3.28 -14.96 -4.73
N LEU A 283 -2.84 -15.64 -5.79
CA LEU A 283 -2.24 -14.97 -6.95
C LEU A 283 -3.23 -14.03 -7.68
N ALA A 284 -4.56 -14.13 -7.40
CA ALA A 284 -5.56 -13.22 -7.94
C ALA A 284 -5.43 -11.79 -7.40
N GLU A 285 -4.76 -11.60 -6.25
CA GLU A 285 -4.54 -10.27 -5.67
C GLU A 285 -3.60 -9.42 -6.51
N GLU A 286 -2.71 -10.05 -7.28
CA GLU A 286 -1.93 -9.34 -8.30
C GLU A 286 -2.81 -8.74 -9.40
N ASP A 287 -3.88 -9.45 -9.80
CA ASP A 287 -4.86 -8.93 -10.78
C ASP A 287 -5.64 -7.77 -10.22
N TYR A 288 -6.06 -7.85 -8.94
CA TYR A 288 -6.75 -6.75 -8.25
C TYR A 288 -5.84 -5.52 -8.13
N TRP A 289 -4.58 -5.72 -7.76
CA TRP A 289 -3.58 -4.65 -7.65
C TRP A 289 -3.31 -4.00 -9.01
N ALA A 290 -3.18 -4.80 -10.07
CA ALA A 290 -2.96 -4.30 -11.42
C ALA A 290 -4.14 -3.45 -11.91
N GLU A 291 -5.38 -3.94 -11.72
CA GLU A 291 -6.58 -3.17 -12.08
C GLU A 291 -6.70 -1.89 -11.23
N ALA A 292 -6.31 -1.93 -9.96
CA ALA A 292 -6.25 -0.77 -9.07
C ALA A 292 -5.25 0.30 -9.58
N ALA A 293 -4.05 -0.11 -10.01
CA ALA A 293 -3.04 0.80 -10.55
C ALA A 293 -3.51 1.49 -11.84
N GLU A 294 -4.14 0.73 -12.73
CA GLU A 294 -4.73 1.26 -13.96
C GLU A 294 -5.92 2.18 -13.72
N TYR A 295 -6.73 1.88 -12.71
CA TYR A 295 -7.81 2.77 -12.27
C TYR A 295 -7.25 4.08 -11.69
N ALA A 296 -6.24 3.99 -10.82
CA ALA A 296 -5.55 5.15 -10.27
C ALA A 296 -4.94 6.02 -11.37
N ASP A 297 -4.35 5.40 -12.41
CA ASP A 297 -3.88 6.09 -13.61
C ASP A 297 -5.01 6.84 -14.30
N SER A 298 -6.13 6.17 -14.56
CA SER A 298 -7.26 6.75 -15.30
C SER A 298 -7.93 7.90 -14.55
N VAL A 299 -7.98 7.86 -13.22
CA VAL A 299 -8.49 8.93 -12.35
C VAL A 299 -7.55 10.13 -12.32
N GLY A 300 -6.24 9.91 -12.50
CA GLY A 300 -5.24 10.96 -12.50
C GLY A 300 -4.48 11.09 -11.18
N VAL A 301 -4.27 10.00 -10.47
CA VAL A 301 -3.45 9.91 -9.25
C VAL A 301 -2.00 10.31 -9.56
N ASP A 302 -1.36 11.03 -8.65
CA ASP A 302 0.05 11.42 -8.76
C ASP A 302 0.96 10.40 -8.04
N VAL A 303 0.54 9.90 -6.87
CA VAL A 303 1.32 8.98 -6.04
C VAL A 303 0.44 7.79 -5.64
N ILE A 304 0.96 6.58 -5.78
CA ILE A 304 0.38 5.37 -5.19
C ILE A 304 1.19 5.02 -3.95
N ASN A 305 0.53 4.84 -2.81
CA ASN A 305 1.07 4.12 -1.67
C ASN A 305 0.50 2.71 -1.66
N SER A 306 1.35 1.70 -1.76
CA SER A 306 1.01 0.29 -1.59
C SER A 306 1.76 -0.25 -0.37
N SER A 307 1.00 -0.60 0.67
CA SER A 307 1.54 -1.24 1.88
C SER A 307 1.35 -2.75 1.84
N LEU A 308 1.40 -3.32 0.64
CA LEU A 308 1.14 -4.71 0.30
C LEU A 308 2.40 -5.38 -0.26
N GLY A 309 2.43 -6.73 -0.19
CA GLY A 309 3.55 -7.47 -0.77
C GLY A 309 3.38 -8.97 -0.66
N TYR A 310 3.67 -9.68 -1.74
CA TYR A 310 3.41 -11.11 -1.92
C TYR A 310 4.69 -11.87 -2.23
N HIS A 311 4.77 -13.13 -1.81
CA HIS A 311 5.75 -14.12 -2.30
C HIS A 311 5.26 -15.55 -2.07
N ALA A 312 4.42 -15.79 -1.07
CA ALA A 312 3.84 -17.09 -0.74
C ALA A 312 2.32 -16.99 -0.72
N PHE A 313 1.67 -18.00 -1.25
CA PHE A 313 0.22 -18.06 -1.43
C PHE A 313 -0.35 -19.34 -0.80
N ASP A 314 -1.66 -19.39 -0.57
CA ASP A 314 -2.38 -20.56 -0.06
C ASP A 314 -2.19 -21.80 -0.96
N ASP A 315 -2.11 -21.63 -2.28
CA ASP A 315 -1.65 -22.67 -3.21
C ASP A 315 -0.14 -22.51 -3.42
N GLU A 316 0.67 -23.28 -2.69
CA GLU A 316 2.14 -23.21 -2.75
C GLU A 316 2.72 -23.35 -4.17
N LYS A 317 1.96 -23.94 -5.12
CA LYS A 317 2.38 -24.05 -6.52
C LYS A 317 2.40 -22.74 -7.26
N THR A 318 1.76 -21.71 -6.70
CA THR A 318 1.72 -20.35 -7.21
C THR A 318 2.71 -19.42 -6.52
N ASN A 319 3.48 -19.92 -5.53
CA ASN A 319 4.50 -19.15 -4.83
C ASN A 319 5.53 -18.60 -5.79
N HIS A 320 5.89 -17.35 -5.58
CA HIS A 320 6.99 -16.73 -6.32
C HIS A 320 8.34 -17.24 -5.84
N THR A 321 9.28 -17.23 -6.78
CA THR A 321 10.69 -17.56 -6.52
C THR A 321 11.56 -16.31 -6.55
N TYR A 322 12.71 -16.36 -5.89
CA TYR A 322 13.65 -15.24 -5.90
C TYR A 322 14.09 -14.83 -7.31
N SER A 323 14.22 -15.81 -8.23
CA SER A 323 14.62 -15.55 -9.63
C SER A 323 13.64 -14.66 -10.42
N GLU A 324 12.39 -14.52 -9.93
CA GLU A 324 11.38 -13.67 -10.54
C GLU A 324 11.44 -12.20 -10.05
N GLN A 325 12.34 -11.90 -9.08
CA GLN A 325 12.53 -10.52 -8.59
C GLN A 325 13.36 -9.67 -9.58
N ASP A 326 12.81 -9.39 -10.74
CA ASP A 326 13.44 -8.63 -11.83
C ASP A 326 12.65 -7.39 -12.25
N GLY A 327 11.49 -7.16 -11.62
CA GLY A 327 10.58 -6.06 -11.91
C GLY A 327 9.74 -6.23 -13.18
N GLU A 328 9.78 -7.43 -13.82
CA GLU A 328 9.13 -7.71 -15.10
C GLU A 328 8.35 -9.02 -15.11
N THR A 329 8.85 -10.07 -14.45
CA THR A 329 8.34 -11.44 -14.61
C THR A 329 6.96 -11.61 -13.98
N THR A 330 6.73 -11.07 -12.78
CA THR A 330 5.42 -11.15 -12.14
C THR A 330 4.49 -10.06 -12.67
N LEU A 331 3.19 -10.35 -12.72
CA LEU A 331 2.19 -9.40 -13.23
C LEU A 331 2.19 -8.11 -12.39
N ILE A 332 2.27 -8.25 -11.09
CA ILE A 332 2.24 -7.10 -10.17
C ILE A 332 3.49 -6.22 -10.31
N SER A 333 4.71 -6.82 -10.42
CA SER A 333 5.94 -6.05 -10.56
C SER A 333 6.06 -5.40 -11.93
N HIS A 334 5.62 -6.07 -13.00
CA HIS A 334 5.51 -5.47 -14.32
C HIS A 334 4.60 -4.24 -14.29
N THR A 335 3.42 -4.37 -13.71
CA THR A 335 2.46 -3.26 -13.57
C THR A 335 3.03 -2.10 -12.75
N ALA A 336 3.68 -2.38 -11.62
CA ALA A 336 4.31 -1.36 -10.79
C ALA A 336 5.44 -0.63 -11.52
N SER A 337 6.25 -1.35 -12.32
CA SER A 337 7.32 -0.79 -13.14
C SER A 337 6.79 0.17 -14.21
N MET A 338 5.57 -0.05 -14.72
CA MET A 338 4.94 0.86 -15.69
C MET A 338 4.51 2.20 -15.09
N CYS A 339 4.27 2.30 -13.79
CA CYS A 339 3.69 3.49 -13.16
C CYS A 339 4.44 4.79 -13.50
N ALA A 340 5.79 4.76 -13.44
CA ALA A 340 6.59 5.97 -13.71
C ALA A 340 6.51 6.43 -15.16
N ASP A 341 6.36 5.51 -16.12
CA ASP A 341 6.15 5.81 -17.53
C ASP A 341 4.76 6.36 -17.82
N LYS A 342 3.80 6.10 -16.92
CA LYS A 342 2.47 6.72 -16.92
C LYS A 342 2.43 8.03 -16.12
N GLY A 343 3.55 8.43 -15.52
CA GLY A 343 3.70 9.68 -14.76
C GLY A 343 3.23 9.58 -13.31
N ILE A 344 3.22 8.40 -12.73
CA ILE A 344 2.84 8.12 -11.34
C ILE A 344 4.08 7.69 -10.56
N ILE A 345 4.21 8.14 -9.31
CA ILE A 345 5.21 7.61 -8.39
C ILE A 345 4.57 6.51 -7.54
N CYS A 346 4.98 5.26 -7.77
CA CYS A 346 4.61 4.15 -6.90
C CYS A 346 5.59 4.08 -5.72
N VAL A 347 5.06 4.05 -4.50
CA VAL A 347 5.80 3.85 -3.26
C VAL A 347 5.27 2.57 -2.63
N ASN A 348 6.14 1.58 -2.44
CA ASN A 348 5.75 0.26 -1.94
C ASN A 348 6.59 -0.13 -0.71
N SER A 349 5.96 -0.78 0.26
CA SER A 349 6.66 -1.36 1.41
C SER A 349 7.59 -2.49 0.97
N ALA A 350 8.74 -2.64 1.64
CA ALA A 350 9.73 -3.66 1.30
C ALA A 350 9.26 -5.09 1.64
N GLY A 351 8.38 -5.23 2.62
CA GLY A 351 7.97 -6.51 3.23
C GLY A 351 8.55 -6.69 4.62
N ASN A 352 8.00 -7.65 5.37
CA ASN A 352 8.30 -7.88 6.79
C ASN A 352 8.98 -9.23 7.06
N ASP A 353 9.55 -9.85 6.02
CA ASP A 353 10.11 -11.20 6.07
C ASP A 353 11.60 -11.26 6.46
N GLY A 354 12.19 -10.13 6.89
CA GLY A 354 13.61 -10.04 7.20
C GLY A 354 14.15 -11.08 8.19
N MET A 355 13.31 -11.54 9.12
CA MET A 355 13.64 -12.61 10.08
C MET A 355 13.19 -13.99 9.60
N GLY A 356 12.39 -14.08 8.55
CA GLY A 356 11.88 -15.32 7.98
C GLY A 356 12.92 -16.06 7.13
N THR A 357 12.48 -17.13 6.49
CA THR A 357 13.31 -17.91 5.54
C THR A 357 13.49 -17.18 4.22
N TRP A 358 12.49 -16.38 3.81
CA TRP A 358 12.51 -15.60 2.57
C TRP A 358 13.55 -14.47 2.62
N LYS A 359 13.53 -13.63 3.63
CA LYS A 359 14.43 -12.48 3.92
C LYS A 359 14.42 -11.38 2.86
N LYS A 360 14.03 -11.67 1.65
CA LYS A 360 14.05 -10.76 0.50
C LYS A 360 12.82 -9.87 0.51
N ILE A 361 12.92 -8.76 -0.22
CA ILE A 361 11.77 -7.90 -0.49
C ILE A 361 10.63 -8.72 -1.12
N ASN A 362 9.38 -8.28 -0.93
CA ASN A 362 8.21 -8.92 -1.51
C ASN A 362 7.84 -8.27 -2.85
N PHE A 363 7.07 -8.96 -3.68
CA PHE A 363 6.54 -8.37 -4.92
C PHE A 363 5.35 -7.44 -4.58
N PRO A 364 5.27 -6.22 -5.14
CA PRO A 364 6.06 -5.66 -6.24
C PRO A 364 7.23 -4.76 -5.81
N ALA A 365 7.79 -4.91 -4.61
CA ALA A 365 8.89 -4.07 -4.14
C ALA A 365 10.16 -4.17 -5.01
N ASP A 366 10.28 -5.23 -5.82
CA ASP A 366 11.34 -5.43 -6.81
C ASP A 366 11.15 -4.60 -8.10
N ALA A 367 10.00 -3.95 -8.29
CA ALA A 367 9.70 -3.20 -9.50
C ALA A 367 10.70 -2.09 -9.79
N LYS A 368 10.82 -1.74 -11.06
CA LYS A 368 11.70 -0.67 -11.58
C LYS A 368 11.04 0.70 -11.42
N ASP A 369 11.84 1.73 -11.26
CA ASP A 369 11.38 3.13 -11.22
C ASP A 369 10.25 3.40 -10.17
N ILE A 370 10.26 2.67 -9.05
CA ILE A 370 9.43 2.90 -7.87
C ILE A 370 10.30 3.31 -6.67
N LEU A 371 9.66 3.66 -5.55
CA LEU A 371 10.32 3.82 -4.26
C LEU A 371 9.93 2.66 -3.34
N THR A 372 10.81 1.69 -3.18
CA THR A 372 10.68 0.61 -2.19
C THR A 372 11.19 1.08 -0.84
N VAL A 373 10.38 0.95 0.21
CA VAL A 373 10.67 1.53 1.51
C VAL A 373 10.87 0.46 2.56
N GLY A 374 12.08 0.42 3.14
CA GLY A 374 12.41 -0.39 4.30
C GLY A 374 12.14 0.34 5.62
N SER A 375 12.18 -0.38 6.72
CA SER A 375 11.86 0.10 8.06
C SER A 375 13.12 0.31 8.91
N ILE A 376 13.18 1.45 9.60
CA ILE A 376 14.14 1.73 10.67
C ILE A 376 13.42 2.03 11.99
N ASN A 377 14.18 1.90 13.09
CA ASN A 377 13.79 2.38 14.42
C ASN A 377 14.24 3.84 14.65
N GLU A 378 13.91 4.38 15.84
CA GLU A 378 14.26 5.75 16.24
C GLU A 378 15.79 6.00 16.30
N GLN A 379 16.59 4.96 16.51
CA GLN A 379 18.06 5.02 16.52
C GLN A 379 18.65 4.96 15.10
N GLY A 380 17.81 4.86 14.06
CA GLY A 380 18.24 4.74 12.67
C GLY A 380 18.77 3.35 12.29
N MET A 381 18.55 2.34 13.14
CA MET A 381 18.92 0.95 12.83
C MET A 381 17.84 0.28 12.01
N ASN A 382 18.24 -0.61 11.10
CA ASN A 382 17.31 -1.45 10.36
C ASN A 382 16.43 -2.27 11.33
N ALA A 383 15.11 -2.22 11.13
CA ALA A 383 14.22 -3.09 11.87
C ALA A 383 14.43 -4.55 11.43
N ALA A 384 14.56 -5.46 12.37
CA ALA A 384 14.93 -6.85 12.10
C ALA A 384 13.95 -7.54 11.10
N PHE A 385 12.67 -7.16 11.14
CA PHE A 385 11.67 -7.70 10.22
C PHE A 385 11.75 -7.10 8.81
N SER A 386 12.39 -5.93 8.63
CA SER A 386 12.43 -5.26 7.33
C SER A 386 13.15 -6.13 6.29
N ALA A 387 12.45 -6.47 5.23
CA ALA A 387 12.97 -7.26 4.13
C ALA A 387 14.07 -6.51 3.36
N VAL A 388 15.02 -7.25 2.79
CA VAL A 388 16.25 -6.71 2.19
C VAL A 388 16.43 -7.18 0.74
N GLY A 389 17.23 -6.45 -0.01
CA GLY A 389 17.66 -6.83 -1.36
C GLY A 389 18.84 -7.82 -1.37
N PRO A 390 19.57 -7.90 -2.48
CA PRO A 390 19.24 -7.29 -3.77
C PRO A 390 18.06 -7.98 -4.45
N THR A 391 17.57 -7.39 -5.56
CA THR A 391 16.73 -8.10 -6.52
C THR A 391 17.53 -9.19 -7.24
N ALA A 392 16.85 -10.13 -7.94
CA ALA A 392 17.52 -11.21 -8.66
C ALA A 392 18.40 -10.69 -9.83
N ASP A 393 18.02 -9.56 -10.42
CA ASP A 393 18.81 -8.88 -11.47
C ASP A 393 19.87 -7.91 -10.89
N GLY A 394 20.10 -7.94 -9.56
CA GLY A 394 21.20 -7.26 -8.88
C GLY A 394 20.96 -5.79 -8.52
N ARG A 395 19.74 -5.27 -8.65
CA ARG A 395 19.43 -3.89 -8.24
C ARG A 395 19.41 -3.76 -6.72
N ILE A 396 19.87 -2.62 -6.23
CA ILE A 396 19.79 -2.26 -4.81
C ILE A 396 18.33 -2.03 -4.43
N LYS A 397 17.88 -2.74 -3.39
CA LYS A 397 16.61 -2.57 -2.70
C LYS A 397 16.82 -2.84 -1.19
N PRO A 398 16.00 -2.21 -0.30
CA PRO A 398 15.02 -1.18 -0.60
C PRO A 398 15.66 0.06 -1.22
N ASP A 399 14.86 0.97 -1.80
CA ASP A 399 15.39 2.23 -2.30
C ASP A 399 15.73 3.20 -1.16
N VAL A 400 14.83 3.35 -0.19
CA VAL A 400 14.98 4.28 0.94
C VAL A 400 14.39 3.67 2.22
N MET A 401 14.65 4.33 3.35
CA MET A 401 14.19 3.94 4.68
C MET A 401 13.33 5.03 5.31
N ALA A 402 12.38 4.61 6.14
CA ALA A 402 11.64 5.50 7.03
C ALA A 402 11.28 4.80 8.35
N TYR A 403 10.77 5.54 9.33
CA TYR A 403 10.31 4.95 10.58
C TYR A 403 9.21 3.90 10.32
N GLY A 404 9.33 2.78 11.00
CA GLY A 404 8.38 1.67 10.95
C GLY A 404 8.57 0.73 12.15
N SER A 405 9.39 1.10 13.13
CA SER A 405 9.69 0.27 14.31
C SER A 405 10.04 1.12 15.54
N PRO A 406 9.04 1.60 16.30
CA PRO A 406 7.62 1.69 15.95
C PRO A 406 7.28 2.95 15.16
N THR A 407 6.08 2.97 14.56
CA THR A 407 5.43 4.15 14.01
C THR A 407 4.12 4.38 14.74
N SER A 408 3.81 5.63 15.09
CA SER A 408 2.50 5.99 15.64
C SER A 408 1.46 5.98 14.52
N VAL A 409 0.31 5.33 14.78
CA VAL A 409 -0.80 5.18 13.83
C VAL A 409 -2.14 5.36 14.53
N ILE A 410 -3.20 5.63 13.77
CA ILE A 410 -4.58 5.66 14.26
C ILE A 410 -5.30 4.41 13.78
N THR A 411 -5.76 3.58 14.71
CA THR A 411 -6.50 2.34 14.42
C THR A 411 -7.89 2.61 13.84
N GLY A 412 -8.53 1.61 13.26
CA GLY A 412 -9.93 1.66 12.85
C GLY A 412 -10.92 1.89 14.01
N ARG A 413 -10.46 1.84 15.25
CA ARG A 413 -11.23 2.22 16.46
C ARG A 413 -11.02 3.68 16.86
N GLY A 414 -10.13 4.40 16.18
CA GLY A 414 -9.80 5.79 16.48
C GLY A 414 -8.80 5.96 17.62
N SER A 415 -8.11 4.91 18.05
CA SER A 415 -7.06 4.98 19.07
C SER A 415 -5.70 5.22 18.42
N ILE A 416 -4.86 6.07 19.04
CA ILE A 416 -3.45 6.22 18.66
C ILE A 416 -2.67 5.08 19.34
N ILE A 417 -1.94 4.31 18.55
CA ILE A 417 -1.04 3.26 19.03
C ILE A 417 0.31 3.36 18.33
N ASN A 418 1.31 2.66 18.86
CA ASN A 418 2.56 2.41 18.20
C ASN A 418 2.55 0.99 17.61
N ASP A 419 2.85 0.86 16.33
CA ASP A 419 2.86 -0.41 15.63
C ASP A 419 4.11 -0.55 14.74
N ASN A 420 4.41 -1.78 14.31
CA ASN A 420 5.61 -2.13 13.55
C ASN A 420 5.25 -2.65 12.15
N GLY A 421 5.99 -2.20 11.15
CA GLY A 421 5.81 -2.67 9.79
C GLY A 421 6.40 -1.72 8.74
N THR A 422 6.95 -2.28 7.67
CA THR A 422 7.30 -1.51 6.47
C THR A 422 6.06 -0.87 5.84
N SER A 423 4.87 -1.41 6.13
CA SER A 423 3.56 -0.85 5.78
C SER A 423 3.34 0.56 6.33
N PHE A 424 4.00 0.93 7.43
CA PHE A 424 3.93 2.28 8.01
C PHE A 424 5.09 3.18 7.58
N SER A 425 6.21 2.58 7.13
CA SER A 425 7.33 3.32 6.54
C SER A 425 6.99 3.87 5.14
N SER A 426 6.34 3.05 4.33
CA SER A 426 5.95 3.40 2.95
C SER A 426 5.09 4.66 2.88
N PRO A 427 3.99 4.81 3.62
CA PRO A 427 3.14 5.99 3.53
C PRO A 427 3.82 7.28 4.01
N LEU A 428 4.78 7.21 4.93
CA LEU A 428 5.58 8.39 5.29
C LEU A 428 6.35 8.93 4.09
N ILE A 429 6.94 8.05 3.29
CA ILE A 429 7.62 8.44 2.06
C ILE A 429 6.61 8.90 1.00
N ALA A 430 5.50 8.19 0.81
CA ALA A 430 4.50 8.54 -0.20
C ALA A 430 3.90 9.94 0.03
N GLY A 431 3.53 10.26 1.27
CA GLY A 431 3.02 11.58 1.61
C GLY A 431 4.07 12.69 1.46
N MET A 432 5.32 12.43 1.88
CA MET A 432 6.40 13.39 1.70
C MET A 432 6.80 13.57 0.22
N VAL A 433 6.69 12.53 -0.60
CA VAL A 433 6.83 12.62 -2.08
C VAL A 433 5.77 13.55 -2.65
N ALA A 434 4.52 13.45 -2.21
CA ALA A 434 3.45 14.36 -2.64
C ALA A 434 3.77 15.82 -2.25
N CYS A 435 4.28 16.07 -1.03
CA CYS A 435 4.71 17.40 -0.59
C CYS A 435 5.88 17.94 -1.44
N LEU A 436 6.87 17.10 -1.75
CA LEU A 436 8.00 17.47 -2.59
C LEU A 436 7.54 17.78 -4.03
N TRP A 437 6.64 16.99 -4.57
CA TRP A 437 6.14 17.18 -5.93
C TRP A 437 5.22 18.41 -6.04
N GLN A 438 4.41 18.69 -5.01
CA GLN A 438 3.72 19.99 -4.87
C GLN A 438 4.70 21.16 -4.97
N ALA A 439 5.86 21.06 -4.30
CA ALA A 439 6.89 22.12 -4.31
C ALA A 439 7.66 22.22 -5.62
N LEU A 440 7.70 21.15 -6.41
CA LEU A 440 8.47 21.02 -7.66
C LEU A 440 7.58 20.53 -8.83
N PRO A 441 6.49 21.25 -9.17
CA PRO A 441 5.44 20.74 -10.08
C PRO A 441 5.91 20.52 -11.52
N ARG A 442 7.06 21.03 -11.91
CA ARG A 442 7.64 20.83 -13.26
C ARG A 442 8.53 19.59 -13.38
N LYS A 443 8.85 18.92 -12.27
CA LYS A 443 9.65 17.69 -12.29
C LYS A 443 8.78 16.51 -12.68
N THR A 444 9.35 15.55 -13.41
CA THR A 444 8.70 14.28 -13.74
C THR A 444 8.75 13.32 -12.55
N ALA A 445 7.94 12.25 -12.58
CA ALA A 445 7.96 11.19 -11.57
C ALA A 445 9.37 10.63 -11.36
N LYS A 446 10.08 10.28 -12.45
CA LYS A 446 11.47 9.76 -12.38
C LYS A 446 12.45 10.78 -11.80
N GLN A 447 12.25 12.08 -12.05
CA GLN A 447 13.10 13.12 -11.47
C GLN A 447 12.87 13.28 -9.96
N ILE A 448 11.62 13.19 -9.50
CA ILE A 448 11.31 13.22 -8.07
C ILE A 448 11.89 12.00 -7.36
N ILE A 449 11.71 10.78 -7.90
CA ILE A 449 12.33 9.55 -7.38
C ILE A 449 13.85 9.72 -7.22
N LYS A 450 14.50 10.23 -8.27
CA LYS A 450 15.95 10.50 -8.24
C LYS A 450 16.35 11.52 -7.16
N LEU A 451 15.59 12.60 -6.99
CA LEU A 451 15.86 13.62 -5.96
C LEU A 451 15.73 13.04 -4.54
N VAL A 452 14.73 12.19 -4.30
CA VAL A 452 14.56 11.52 -3.01
C VAL A 452 15.78 10.65 -2.67
N LYS A 453 16.22 9.80 -3.61
CA LYS A 453 17.44 8.99 -3.44
C LYS A 453 18.70 9.83 -3.20
N LEU A 454 18.91 10.88 -3.97
CA LEU A 454 20.08 11.77 -3.88
C LEU A 454 20.10 12.62 -2.59
N ALA A 455 18.96 12.86 -1.98
CA ALA A 455 18.86 13.59 -0.73
C ALA A 455 19.01 12.70 0.52
N SER A 456 19.04 11.39 0.35
CA SER A 456 19.12 10.41 1.44
C SER A 456 20.51 10.34 2.06
N ASN A 457 20.60 9.90 3.31
CA ASN A 457 21.82 9.96 4.12
C ASN A 457 22.85 8.87 3.79
N ASN A 458 22.50 7.81 3.05
CA ASN A 458 23.41 6.75 2.58
C ASN A 458 23.67 6.81 1.07
N GLN A 459 23.37 7.93 0.43
CA GLN A 459 23.40 8.07 -1.04
C GLN A 459 24.79 7.88 -1.69
N GLN A 460 25.89 7.99 -0.93
CA GLN A 460 27.24 7.79 -1.46
C GLN A 460 27.64 6.30 -1.47
N HIS A 461 27.08 5.49 -0.60
CA HIS A 461 27.38 4.07 -0.43
C HIS A 461 26.09 3.25 -0.25
N PRO A 462 25.15 3.29 -1.21
CA PRO A 462 23.90 2.57 -1.08
C PRO A 462 24.15 1.06 -1.02
N ASP A 463 23.35 0.37 -0.19
CA ASP A 463 23.47 -1.06 0.06
C ASP A 463 22.09 -1.76 0.05
N ASN A 464 22.08 -3.08 0.22
CA ASN A 464 20.85 -3.88 0.13
C ASN A 464 20.07 -3.99 1.45
N VAL A 465 20.46 -3.28 2.50
CA VAL A 465 19.78 -3.22 3.80
C VAL A 465 19.11 -1.86 3.99
N PHE A 466 19.87 -0.78 3.76
CA PHE A 466 19.41 0.58 3.96
C PHE A 466 19.07 1.31 2.65
N GLY A 467 19.37 0.70 1.51
CA GLY A 467 19.25 1.40 0.22
C GLY A 467 20.07 2.68 0.21
N TYR A 468 19.49 3.76 -0.28
CA TYR A 468 20.07 5.09 -0.23
C TYR A 468 19.93 5.76 1.15
N GLY A 469 19.28 5.10 2.13
CA GLY A 469 19.08 5.58 3.49
C GLY A 469 17.79 6.40 3.68
N VAL A 470 17.75 7.18 4.76
CA VAL A 470 16.61 8.03 5.11
C VAL A 470 16.65 9.32 4.30
N PRO A 471 15.59 9.66 3.53
CA PRO A 471 15.53 10.89 2.75
C PRO A 471 15.38 12.14 3.63
N ASP A 472 16.08 13.20 3.25
CA ASP A 472 15.84 14.57 3.72
C ASP A 472 15.04 15.32 2.65
N PHE A 473 13.72 15.46 2.85
CA PHE A 473 12.84 16.10 1.87
C PHE A 473 13.08 17.60 1.73
N TRP A 474 13.58 18.26 2.77
CA TRP A 474 13.99 19.66 2.66
C TRP A 474 15.22 19.82 1.75
N LYS A 475 16.24 18.96 1.91
CA LYS A 475 17.41 18.91 1.02
C LYS A 475 16.99 18.54 -0.41
N ALA A 476 16.07 17.57 -0.59
CA ALA A 476 15.53 17.21 -1.90
C ALA A 476 14.86 18.41 -2.59
N TYR A 477 14.05 19.19 -1.86
CA TYR A 477 13.45 20.43 -2.37
C TYR A 477 14.51 21.46 -2.78
N GLN A 478 15.49 21.74 -1.92
CA GLN A 478 16.54 22.70 -2.22
C GLN A 478 17.34 22.29 -3.47
N THR A 479 17.71 21.01 -3.55
CA THR A 479 18.44 20.45 -4.71
C THR A 479 17.59 20.52 -5.97
N GLY A 480 16.33 20.11 -5.91
CA GLY A 480 15.43 20.12 -7.06
C GLY A 480 15.10 21.52 -7.58
N LYS A 481 15.09 22.53 -6.70
CA LYS A 481 14.94 23.95 -7.08
C LYS A 481 16.18 24.50 -7.78
N ALA A 482 17.37 24.05 -7.40
CA ALA A 482 18.63 24.50 -7.99
C ALA A 482 18.89 23.89 -9.39
N ILE A 483 18.37 22.70 -9.65
CA ILE A 483 18.46 22.03 -10.96
C ILE A 483 17.32 22.54 -11.85
N LYS A 484 17.68 23.28 -12.92
CA LYS A 484 16.71 23.78 -13.91
C LYS A 484 16.05 22.67 -14.72
#